data_2e62e6ae3059cc234702a9dc3d8cdc9d
#
_entry.id   2e62e6ae3059cc234702a9dc3d8cdc9d
#
_cell.length_a   1.000
_cell.length_b   1.000
_cell.length_c   1.000
_cell.angle_alpha   90.00
_cell.angle_beta   90.00
_cell.angle_gamma   90.00
#
_symmetry.space_group_name_H-M   'P 1'
#
loop_
_entity.id
_entity.type
_entity.pdbx_description
1 polymer ?
#
loop_
_entity_poly.entity_id
_entity_poly.type
_entity_poly.pdbx_seq_one_letter_code
_entity_poly.pdbx_strand_id
1 'polypeptide(L)'
;MGTATSSDGKELYVSTGRGNTVVVVDTEKNAVATTVPVGNRAWGIALDPSGSKLYTANGASNDVSVVDVRSRKELRRIKVGDGPWGITTISK
;
A
#
# COMPACT_ATOMS: atom_id res chain seq x y z
N MET A 1 11.31 0.74 0.38
CA MET A 1 10.07 1.40 -0.06
C MET A 1 9.57 0.77 -1.34
N GLY A 2 8.27 0.68 -1.48
CA GLY A 2 7.66 0.13 -2.68
C GLY A 2 6.70 1.11 -3.32
N THR A 3 6.39 0.87 -4.59
CA THR A 3 5.43 1.67 -5.33
C THR A 3 4.48 0.78 -6.11
N ALA A 4 3.27 1.27 -6.34
CA ALA A 4 2.30 0.65 -7.22
C ALA A 4 1.53 1.76 -7.93
N THR A 5 1.11 1.49 -9.17
CA THR A 5 0.43 2.50 -9.99
C THR A 5 -0.96 1.99 -10.34
N SER A 6 -1.97 2.86 -10.28
CA SER A 6 -3.31 2.50 -10.73
C SER A 6 -3.30 2.15 -12.21
N SER A 7 -4.27 1.34 -12.66
CA SER A 7 -4.29 0.85 -14.04
C SER A 7 -4.44 1.96 -15.07
N ASP A 8 -5.05 3.07 -14.69
CA ASP A 8 -5.20 4.25 -15.57
C ASP A 8 -4.01 5.22 -15.49
N GLY A 9 -3.04 4.94 -14.62
CA GLY A 9 -1.84 5.77 -14.44
C GLY A 9 -2.07 7.07 -13.71
N LYS A 10 -3.26 7.32 -13.17
CA LYS A 10 -3.60 8.59 -12.53
C LYS A 10 -3.17 8.68 -11.08
N GLU A 11 -2.94 7.55 -10.42
CA GLU A 11 -2.50 7.51 -9.03
C GLU A 11 -1.30 6.62 -8.85
N LEU A 12 -0.36 7.09 -8.05
CA LEU A 12 0.81 6.34 -7.64
C LEU A 12 0.75 6.15 -6.13
N TYR A 13 0.94 4.92 -5.68
CA TYR A 13 0.94 4.56 -4.26
C TYR A 13 2.36 4.29 -3.82
N VAL A 14 2.80 4.97 -2.77
CA VAL A 14 4.17 4.85 -2.27
C VAL A 14 4.14 4.45 -0.80
N SER A 15 4.75 3.31 -0.48
CA SER A 15 4.95 2.93 0.91
C SER A 15 6.16 3.69 1.46
N THR A 16 5.99 4.32 2.61
CA THR A 16 7.02 5.24 3.13
C THR A 16 8.03 4.58 4.08
N GLY A 17 7.85 3.30 4.39
CA GLY A 17 8.75 2.61 5.32
C GLY A 17 8.64 3.17 6.72
N ARG A 18 9.58 4.00 7.12
CA ARG A 18 9.61 4.57 8.47
C ARG A 18 8.43 5.48 8.79
N GLY A 19 7.78 6.03 7.77
CA GLY A 19 6.61 6.88 7.96
C GLY A 19 5.35 6.12 8.34
N ASN A 20 5.36 4.80 8.19
CA ASN A 20 4.24 3.92 8.52
C ASN A 20 2.96 4.31 7.77
N THR A 21 3.13 4.77 6.53
CA THR A 21 2.01 5.26 5.72
C THR A 21 2.16 4.82 4.27
N VAL A 22 1.06 4.90 3.55
CA VAL A 22 1.04 4.90 2.08
C VAL A 22 0.67 6.31 1.64
N VAL A 23 1.50 6.91 0.81
CA VAL A 23 1.22 8.21 0.21
C VAL A 23 0.59 7.96 -1.15
N VAL A 24 -0.53 8.60 -1.42
CA VAL A 24 -1.20 8.55 -2.72
C VAL A 24 -0.88 9.84 -3.47
N VAL A 25 -0.23 9.70 -4.62
CA VAL A 25 0.18 10.83 -5.45
C VAL A 25 -0.74 10.92 -6.66
N ASP A 26 -1.29 12.09 -6.90
CA ASP A 26 -2.03 12.38 -8.13
C ASP A 26 -1.00 12.72 -9.22
N THR A 27 -0.87 11.83 -10.20
CA THR A 27 0.17 11.96 -11.23
C THR A 27 -0.13 13.07 -12.23
N GLU A 28 -1.39 13.45 -12.40
CA GLU A 28 -1.74 14.55 -13.30
C GLU A 28 -1.38 15.90 -12.68
N LYS A 29 -1.57 16.04 -11.37
CA LYS A 29 -1.27 17.28 -10.65
C LYS A 29 0.13 17.31 -10.07
N ASN A 30 0.85 16.19 -10.09
CA ASN A 30 2.15 16.03 -9.45
C ASN A 30 2.12 16.44 -7.96
N ALA A 31 1.08 16.01 -7.26
CA ALA A 31 0.85 16.41 -5.88
C ALA A 31 0.32 15.25 -5.05
N VAL A 32 0.58 15.30 -3.75
CA VAL A 32 0.04 14.32 -2.80
C VAL A 32 -1.46 14.53 -2.68
N ALA A 33 -2.22 13.47 -2.99
CA ALA A 33 -3.67 13.49 -2.85
C ALA A 33 -4.09 13.17 -1.42
N THR A 34 -3.47 12.16 -0.80
CA THR A 34 -3.77 11.77 0.57
C THR A 34 -2.67 10.87 1.12
N THR A 35 -2.73 10.63 2.42
CA THR A 35 -1.83 9.73 3.13
C THR A 35 -2.65 8.78 3.97
N VAL A 36 -2.38 7.47 3.87
CA VAL A 36 -3.11 6.43 4.58
C VAL A 36 -2.21 5.78 5.60
N PRO A 37 -2.54 5.83 6.90
CA PRO A 37 -1.76 5.09 7.91
C PRO A 37 -1.89 3.59 7.71
N VAL A 38 -0.78 2.88 7.86
CA VAL A 38 -0.72 1.42 7.77
C VAL A 38 0.17 0.89 8.90
N GLY A 39 0.54 -0.39 8.83
CA GLY A 39 1.42 -0.99 9.84
C GLY A 39 2.84 -0.46 9.78
N ASN A 40 3.64 -0.89 10.74
CA ASN A 40 4.99 -0.35 10.94
C ASN A 40 5.95 -0.81 9.85
N ARG A 41 6.67 0.14 9.28
CA ARG A 41 7.67 -0.06 8.22
C ARG A 41 7.08 -0.80 7.02
N ALA A 42 6.16 -0.13 6.35
CA ALA A 42 5.57 -0.61 5.09
C ALA A 42 6.65 -0.59 4.00
N TRP A 43 7.27 -1.73 3.73
CA TRP A 43 8.34 -1.87 2.75
C TRP A 43 7.85 -2.30 1.38
N GLY A 44 6.92 -3.25 1.34
CA GLY A 44 6.38 -3.77 0.09
C GLY A 44 4.96 -3.29 -0.11
N ILE A 45 4.55 -3.14 -1.36
CA ILE A 45 3.22 -2.68 -1.71
C ILE A 45 2.77 -3.38 -2.98
N ALA A 46 1.51 -3.78 -3.03
CA ALA A 46 0.92 -4.37 -4.23
C ALA A 46 -0.54 -3.95 -4.34
N LEU A 47 -0.96 -3.70 -5.56
CA LEU A 47 -2.34 -3.36 -5.88
C LEU A 47 -3.03 -4.61 -6.41
N ASP A 48 -4.25 -4.86 -5.96
CA ASP A 48 -5.03 -5.97 -6.47
C ASP A 48 -5.38 -5.72 -7.96
N PRO A 49 -5.56 -6.77 -8.78
CA PRO A 49 -5.78 -6.58 -10.22
C PRO A 49 -6.97 -5.70 -10.57
N SER A 50 -8.01 -5.67 -9.73
CA SER A 50 -9.16 -4.79 -9.94
C SER A 50 -8.89 -3.34 -9.55
N GLY A 51 -7.80 -3.08 -8.84
CA GLY A 51 -7.48 -1.73 -8.35
C GLY A 51 -8.27 -1.30 -7.12
N SER A 52 -9.08 -2.19 -6.53
CA SER A 52 -9.93 -1.83 -5.39
C SER A 52 -9.22 -1.94 -4.05
N LYS A 53 -8.21 -2.78 -3.94
CA LYS A 53 -7.48 -3.03 -2.69
C LYS A 53 -5.98 -2.89 -2.89
N LEU A 54 -5.35 -2.32 -1.88
CA LEU A 54 -3.91 -2.16 -1.82
C LEU A 54 -3.40 -2.91 -0.61
N TYR A 55 -2.29 -3.60 -0.75
CA TYR A 55 -1.69 -4.41 0.33
C TYR A 55 -0.30 -3.90 0.64
N THR A 56 0.03 -3.74 1.92
CA THR A 56 1.38 -3.38 2.33
C THR A 56 1.98 -4.46 3.20
N ALA A 57 3.24 -4.79 2.94
CA ALA A 57 4.01 -5.70 3.81
C ALA A 57 4.71 -4.86 4.88
N ASN A 58 4.28 -5.01 6.12
CA ASN A 58 4.74 -4.19 7.24
C ASN A 58 5.83 -4.95 8.01
N GLY A 59 7.08 -4.71 7.63
CA GLY A 59 8.21 -5.50 8.14
C GLY A 59 8.39 -5.45 9.65
N ALA A 60 8.19 -4.31 10.27
CA ALA A 60 8.40 -4.17 11.71
C ALA A 60 7.25 -4.69 12.57
N SER A 61 6.03 -4.72 12.04
CA SER A 61 4.87 -5.23 12.77
C SER A 61 4.47 -6.65 12.38
N ASN A 62 5.18 -7.25 11.43
CA ASN A 62 4.98 -8.64 10.99
C ASN A 62 3.56 -8.90 10.49
N ASP A 63 3.02 -7.97 9.75
CA ASP A 63 1.66 -8.09 9.21
C ASP A 63 1.54 -7.46 7.83
N VAL A 64 0.38 -7.66 7.24
CA VAL A 64 -0.01 -7.05 5.97
C VAL A 64 -1.22 -6.16 6.23
N SER A 65 -1.16 -4.91 5.81
CA SER A 65 -2.31 -4.03 5.83
C SER A 65 -3.10 -4.19 4.55
N VAL A 66 -4.42 -4.30 4.69
CA VAL A 66 -5.34 -4.30 3.56
C VAL A 66 -6.02 -2.94 3.52
N VAL A 67 -5.81 -2.19 2.46
CA VAL A 67 -6.30 -0.82 2.31
C VAL A 67 -7.37 -0.77 1.23
N ASP A 68 -8.50 -0.14 1.54
CA ASP A 68 -9.52 0.15 0.54
C ASP A 68 -9.09 1.41 -0.23
N VAL A 69 -8.83 1.25 -1.52
CA VAL A 69 -8.34 2.34 -2.36
C VAL A 69 -9.35 3.49 -2.43
N ARG A 70 -10.63 3.16 -2.57
CA ARG A 70 -11.67 4.19 -2.73
C ARG A 70 -11.85 5.04 -1.48
N SER A 71 -11.96 4.40 -0.32
CA SER A 71 -12.19 5.13 0.94
C SER A 71 -10.90 5.67 1.56
N ARG A 72 -9.75 5.24 1.08
CA ARG A 72 -8.43 5.64 1.59
C ARG A 72 -8.25 5.22 3.04
N LYS A 73 -8.73 4.02 3.39
CA LYS A 73 -8.67 3.54 4.77
C LYS A 73 -8.12 2.14 4.85
N GLU A 74 -7.35 1.87 5.90
CA GLU A 74 -6.93 0.52 6.24
C GLU A 74 -8.16 -0.24 6.75
N LEU A 75 -8.48 -1.35 6.08
CA LEU A 75 -9.62 -2.19 6.46
C LEU A 75 -9.26 -3.15 7.60
N ARG A 76 -8.05 -3.72 7.56
CA ARG A 76 -7.59 -4.70 8.54
C ARG A 76 -6.11 -4.98 8.36
N ARG A 77 -5.55 -5.68 9.34
CA ARG A 77 -4.17 -6.20 9.29
C ARG A 77 -4.19 -7.70 9.49
N ILE A 78 -3.33 -8.39 8.77
CA ILE A 78 -3.24 -9.84 8.82
C ILE A 78 -1.83 -10.21 9.24
N LYS A 79 -1.69 -10.92 10.36
CA LYS A 79 -0.39 -11.41 10.81
C LYS A 79 0.13 -12.47 9.86
N VAL A 80 1.39 -12.37 9.45
CA VAL A 80 1.95 -13.25 8.44
C VAL A 80 3.27 -13.92 8.84
N GLY A 81 3.85 -13.59 9.95
CA GLY A 81 5.15 -14.13 10.36
C GLY A 81 6.21 -13.06 10.42
N ASP A 82 7.46 -13.45 10.65
CA ASP A 82 8.52 -12.49 10.92
C ASP A 82 9.01 -11.78 9.67
N GLY A 83 9.05 -10.45 9.73
CA GLY A 83 9.72 -9.61 8.76
C GLY A 83 9.25 -9.71 7.32
N PRO A 84 7.94 -9.51 7.01
CA PRO A 84 7.52 -9.50 5.61
C PRO A 84 8.08 -8.28 4.88
N TRP A 85 8.90 -8.51 3.86
CA TRP A 85 9.56 -7.43 3.12
C TRP A 85 8.96 -7.16 1.75
N GLY A 86 8.33 -8.18 1.17
CA GLY A 86 7.75 -8.06 -0.15
C GLY A 86 6.36 -8.62 -0.23
N ILE A 87 5.60 -8.21 -1.22
CA ILE A 87 4.24 -8.65 -1.44
C ILE A 87 3.90 -8.57 -2.92
N THR A 88 3.09 -9.50 -3.37
CA THR A 88 2.56 -9.49 -4.73
C THR A 88 1.14 -10.04 -4.74
N THR A 89 0.38 -9.69 -5.75
CA THR A 89 -0.96 -10.23 -5.95
C THR A 89 -1.00 -11.11 -7.18
N ILE A 90 -1.93 -12.04 -7.19
CA ILE A 90 -2.10 -12.98 -8.28
C ILE A 90 -3.49 -12.79 -8.88
N SER A 91 -3.53 -12.58 -10.19
CA SER A 91 -4.78 -12.53 -10.94
C SER A 91 -5.28 -13.95 -11.17
N LYS A 92 -6.54 -14.19 -10.85
CA LYS A 92 -7.15 -15.50 -11.08
C LYS A 92 -8.12 -15.47 -12.22
#